data_a4c55f2b0679fed5ee38141b77e85d88
#
_entry.id   a4c55f2b0679fed5ee38141b77e85d88
#
_cell.length_a   1.000
_cell.length_b   1.000
_cell.length_c   1.000
_cell.angle_alpha   90.00
_cell.angle_beta   90.00
_cell.angle_gamma   90.00
#
_symmetry.space_group_name_H-M   'P 1'
#
loop_
_entity.id
_entity.type
_entity.pdbx_description
1 polymer ?
#
loop_
_entity_poly.entity_id
_entity_poly.type
_entity_poly.pdbx_seq_one_letter_code
_entity_poly.pdbx_strand_id
1 'polypeptide(L)'
;MTPIQRFDPASSTYTYLLFDEGSREALIIDPVDEQLERDLAELQQRGLTLKWTVETHAHADHITSAARLAELTGARMAAPAGCHVGTAAVQLQDGDTLGFGAETLRVLHTPGHTAGSVCFVWAPRARPEPAQLFSGDTLLIQGCGRADFQSGDAGQLYDSITQRLFTLPDATVVWPAHDYHGRTQSSIGAEKAGNPRLAGKTREQFIALMAELHLPRPRRIDEAVPANQHSGLRQDAGGAPLADDGVRPAQGYAGDVTPQTAQAWMQAGRAVLVDVRTDAEREWVGFVPGAQAVAWKQWPGMAPNPDFDAQVRAAAQHGQPLAMLCRSGVRSIAAARRATELGLVAYNIVGGFEGDPDDNAQRGHLNGWRRAGLPWRQN
;
A
#
# COMPACT_ATOMS: atom_id res chain seq x y z
N MET A 1 -12.81 10.80 25.06
CA MET A 1 -13.14 10.33 23.68
C MET A 1 -11.99 9.44 23.21
N THR A 2 -12.25 8.16 22.91
CA THR A 2 -11.22 7.19 22.52
C THR A 2 -11.20 7.09 21.00
N PRO A 3 -10.03 7.05 20.33
CA PRO A 3 -9.97 6.86 18.89
C PRO A 3 -10.52 5.48 18.51
N ILE A 4 -11.08 5.36 17.32
CA ILE A 4 -11.42 4.07 16.75
C ILE A 4 -10.13 3.50 16.16
N GLN A 5 -9.62 2.42 16.76
CA GLN A 5 -8.44 1.70 16.30
C GLN A 5 -8.85 0.53 15.42
N ARG A 6 -8.24 0.39 14.26
CA ARG A 6 -8.44 -0.73 13.31
C ARG A 6 -7.11 -1.35 12.96
N PHE A 7 -7.07 -2.67 12.95
CA PHE A 7 -5.85 -3.44 12.69
C PHE A 7 -5.88 -4.04 11.28
N ASP A 8 -4.76 -3.93 10.57
CA ASP A 8 -4.49 -4.69 9.36
C ASP A 8 -3.53 -5.84 9.67
N PRO A 9 -3.97 -7.11 9.56
CA PRO A 9 -3.13 -8.26 9.89
C PRO A 9 -2.00 -8.52 8.89
N ALA A 10 -2.10 -8.03 7.65
CA ALA A 10 -1.10 -8.28 6.62
C ALA A 10 0.18 -7.46 6.85
N SER A 11 0.04 -6.20 7.27
CA SER A 11 1.16 -5.30 7.58
C SER A 11 1.40 -5.14 9.09
N SER A 12 0.50 -5.66 9.94
CA SER A 12 0.46 -5.42 11.39
C SER A 12 0.30 -3.94 11.76
N THR A 13 -0.36 -3.17 10.90
CA THR A 13 -0.56 -1.73 11.05
C THR A 13 -1.87 -1.41 11.77
N TYR A 14 -1.84 -0.39 12.61
CA TYR A 14 -3.01 0.25 13.18
C TYR A 14 -3.37 1.53 12.42
N THR A 15 -4.59 1.59 11.90
CA THR A 15 -5.26 2.79 11.41
C THR A 15 -6.10 3.40 12.52
N TYR A 16 -6.13 4.73 12.63
CA TYR A 16 -6.92 5.43 13.65
C TYR A 16 -7.92 6.39 13.02
N LEU A 17 -9.18 6.29 13.45
CA LEU A 17 -10.24 7.23 13.07
C LEU A 17 -10.62 8.07 14.29
N LEU A 18 -10.45 9.39 14.17
CA LEU A 18 -10.82 10.39 15.17
C LEU A 18 -11.99 11.20 14.64
N PHE A 19 -12.92 11.62 15.51
CA PHE A 19 -14.04 12.44 15.09
C PHE A 19 -14.55 13.33 16.22
N ASP A 20 -15.11 14.45 15.83
CA ASP A 20 -15.88 15.32 16.74
C ASP A 20 -17.33 14.81 16.84
N GLU A 21 -17.80 14.55 18.06
CA GLU A 21 -19.16 14.04 18.29
C GLU A 21 -20.24 15.04 17.86
N GLY A 22 -19.96 16.36 17.99
CA GLY A 22 -20.92 17.41 17.69
C GLY A 22 -21.12 17.63 16.20
N SER A 23 -20.04 17.85 15.46
CA SER A 23 -20.09 18.14 14.02
C SER A 23 -20.06 16.89 13.14
N ARG A 24 -19.67 15.73 13.69
CA ARG A 24 -19.45 14.48 12.94
C ARG A 24 -18.31 14.58 11.92
N GLU A 25 -17.49 15.61 11.99
CA GLU A 25 -16.28 15.73 11.20
C GLU A 25 -15.19 14.78 11.72
N ALA A 26 -14.48 14.13 10.82
CA ALA A 26 -13.53 13.08 11.14
C ALA A 26 -12.17 13.27 10.43
N LEU A 27 -11.18 12.58 10.99
CA LEU A 27 -9.81 12.48 10.46
C LEU A 27 -9.35 11.02 10.59
N ILE A 28 -8.65 10.50 9.57
CA ILE A 28 -8.09 9.15 9.59
C ILE A 28 -6.56 9.22 9.50
N ILE A 29 -5.86 8.44 10.34
CA ILE A 29 -4.40 8.37 10.42
C ILE A 29 -3.95 7.00 9.90
N ASP A 30 -2.95 6.98 9.02
CA ASP A 30 -2.29 5.82 8.42
C ASP A 30 -3.28 4.78 7.86
N PRO A 31 -4.15 5.17 6.91
CA PRO A 31 -5.12 4.25 6.31
C PRO A 31 -4.45 3.30 5.33
N VAL A 32 -4.82 2.01 5.36
CA VAL A 32 -4.25 0.93 4.54
C VAL A 32 -5.09 0.68 3.29
N ASP A 33 -4.47 0.55 2.10
CA ASP A 33 -5.19 0.41 0.81
C ASP A 33 -6.07 -0.86 0.76
N GLU A 34 -5.58 -1.97 1.28
CA GLU A 34 -6.33 -3.22 1.37
C GLU A 34 -7.54 -3.14 2.33
N GLN A 35 -7.61 -2.11 3.17
CA GLN A 35 -8.68 -1.89 4.15
C GLN A 35 -9.63 -0.75 3.79
N LEU A 36 -9.52 -0.18 2.59
CA LEU A 36 -10.33 0.96 2.13
C LEU A 36 -11.84 0.76 2.36
N GLU A 37 -12.38 -0.39 1.97
CA GLU A 37 -13.81 -0.68 2.09
C GLU A 37 -14.28 -0.74 3.56
N ARG A 38 -13.43 -1.27 4.44
CA ARG A 38 -13.67 -1.27 5.90
C ARG A 38 -13.78 0.16 6.43
N ASP A 39 -12.84 1.01 6.03
CA ASP A 39 -12.74 2.37 6.53
C ASP A 39 -13.90 3.24 6.00
N LEU A 40 -14.29 3.07 4.74
CA LEU A 40 -15.49 3.69 4.16
C LEU A 40 -16.78 3.23 4.86
N ALA A 41 -16.91 1.93 5.13
CA ALA A 41 -18.07 1.39 5.84
C ALA A 41 -18.18 1.97 7.27
N GLU A 42 -17.05 2.12 7.98
CA GLU A 42 -17.03 2.73 9.33
C GLU A 42 -17.50 4.20 9.29
N LEU A 43 -17.02 4.99 8.32
CA LEU A 43 -17.46 6.37 8.11
C LEU A 43 -18.97 6.44 7.86
N GLN A 44 -19.46 5.59 6.96
CA GLN A 44 -20.88 5.54 6.58
C GLN A 44 -21.77 5.12 7.76
N GLN A 45 -21.43 4.02 8.45
CA GLN A 45 -22.22 3.48 9.57
C GLN A 45 -22.35 4.49 10.71
N ARG A 46 -21.32 5.31 10.92
CA ARG A 46 -21.31 6.35 11.95
C ARG A 46 -21.81 7.70 11.46
N GLY A 47 -22.12 7.86 10.17
CA GLY A 47 -22.52 9.15 9.60
C GLY A 47 -21.42 10.22 9.76
N LEU A 48 -20.15 9.85 9.54
CA LEU A 48 -19.01 10.75 9.66
C LEU A 48 -18.66 11.39 8.32
N THR A 49 -18.26 12.66 8.37
CA THR A 49 -17.72 13.38 7.22
C THR A 49 -16.21 13.45 7.36
N LEU A 50 -15.49 12.72 6.51
CA LEU A 50 -14.02 12.72 6.52
C LEU A 50 -13.49 14.06 6.03
N LYS A 51 -12.70 14.76 6.85
CA LYS A 51 -12.05 16.04 6.51
C LYS A 51 -10.61 15.85 6.07
N TRP A 52 -9.92 14.89 6.69
CA TRP A 52 -8.50 14.67 6.50
C TRP A 52 -8.16 13.20 6.42
N THR A 53 -7.27 12.84 5.50
CA THR A 53 -6.40 11.68 5.58
C THR A 53 -5.00 12.18 5.95
N VAL A 54 -4.36 11.55 6.93
CA VAL A 54 -3.03 11.96 7.41
C VAL A 54 -2.10 10.78 7.56
N GLU A 55 -0.83 11.00 7.24
CA GLU A 55 0.23 10.00 7.37
C GLU A 55 1.21 10.40 8.47
N THR A 56 1.66 9.44 9.27
CA THR A 56 2.76 9.66 10.23
C THR A 56 4.12 9.70 9.54
N HIS A 57 4.28 8.95 8.46
CA HIS A 57 5.50 8.87 7.65
C HIS A 57 5.21 8.23 6.28
N ALA A 58 6.22 8.08 5.43
CA ALA A 58 6.10 7.28 4.20
C ALA A 58 6.32 5.80 4.54
N HIS A 59 5.24 5.03 4.62
CA HIS A 59 5.25 3.62 5.03
C HIS A 59 5.99 2.71 4.04
N ALA A 60 6.69 1.68 4.54
CA ALA A 60 7.43 0.69 3.75
C ALA A 60 6.80 -0.71 3.77
N ASP A 61 5.79 -0.93 4.58
CA ASP A 61 5.14 -2.21 4.88
C ASP A 61 3.78 -2.36 4.19
N HIS A 62 3.08 -1.25 3.92
CA HIS A 62 1.80 -1.22 3.24
C HIS A 62 1.68 0.00 2.30
N ILE A 63 0.72 -0.04 1.40
CA ILE A 63 0.32 1.11 0.58
C ILE A 63 -0.84 1.82 1.29
N THR A 64 -0.77 3.15 1.37
CA THR A 64 -1.86 3.95 1.94
C THR A 64 -3.06 4.06 1.01
N SER A 65 -4.27 4.13 1.56
CA SER A 65 -5.50 4.46 0.81
C SER A 65 -5.80 5.96 0.77
N ALA A 66 -4.89 6.84 1.21
CA ALA A 66 -5.17 8.27 1.39
C ALA A 66 -5.76 8.96 0.16
N ALA A 67 -5.19 8.74 -1.04
CA ALA A 67 -5.71 9.34 -2.27
C ALA A 67 -7.10 8.80 -2.64
N ARG A 68 -7.32 7.49 -2.50
CA ARG A 68 -8.62 6.87 -2.80
C ARG A 68 -9.71 7.32 -1.83
N LEU A 69 -9.39 7.44 -0.53
CA LEU A 69 -10.29 8.03 0.46
C LEU A 69 -10.60 9.48 0.13
N ALA A 70 -9.60 10.29 -0.23
CA ALA A 70 -9.79 11.68 -0.63
C ALA A 70 -10.71 11.81 -1.85
N GLU A 71 -10.51 10.99 -2.88
CA GLU A 71 -11.35 10.96 -4.08
C GLU A 71 -12.81 10.60 -3.76
N LEU A 72 -13.03 9.56 -2.94
CA LEU A 72 -14.38 9.05 -2.65
C LEU A 72 -15.16 9.88 -1.62
N THR A 73 -14.46 10.63 -0.74
CA THR A 73 -15.10 11.37 0.37
C THR A 73 -15.01 12.88 0.24
N GLY A 74 -14.15 13.40 -0.64
CA GLY A 74 -13.81 14.82 -0.72
C GLY A 74 -12.86 15.29 0.39
N ALA A 75 -12.25 14.37 1.15
CA ALA A 75 -11.28 14.70 2.20
C ALA A 75 -10.01 15.33 1.60
N ARG A 76 -9.31 16.13 2.41
CA ARG A 76 -7.99 16.66 2.07
C ARG A 76 -6.89 15.71 2.57
N MET A 77 -5.84 15.58 1.80
CA MET A 77 -4.66 14.80 2.18
C MET A 77 -3.63 15.69 2.86
N ALA A 78 -3.07 15.23 3.98
CA ALA A 78 -1.95 15.88 4.67
C ALA A 78 -0.87 14.85 4.98
N ALA A 79 0.39 15.19 4.68
CA ALA A 79 1.53 14.33 4.91
C ALA A 79 2.72 15.16 5.44
N PRO A 80 3.66 14.55 6.18
CA PRO A 80 4.83 15.27 6.67
C PRO A 80 5.68 15.81 5.52
N ALA A 81 6.12 17.06 5.62
CA ALA A 81 6.93 17.72 4.59
C ALA A 81 8.22 16.95 4.27
N GLY A 82 8.85 16.34 5.29
CA GLY A 82 10.05 15.53 5.12
C GLY A 82 9.84 14.17 4.43
N CYS A 83 8.60 13.75 4.19
CA CYS A 83 8.28 12.55 3.42
C CYS A 83 8.18 12.79 1.91
N HIS A 84 8.23 14.05 1.48
CA HIS A 84 8.17 14.46 0.07
C HIS A 84 6.95 13.90 -0.69
N VAL A 85 5.78 13.83 -0.03
CA VAL A 85 4.53 13.37 -0.65
C VAL A 85 3.96 14.50 -1.51
N GLY A 86 4.30 14.51 -2.80
CA GLY A 86 3.97 15.60 -3.73
C GLY A 86 2.47 15.79 -4.00
N THR A 87 1.65 14.77 -3.76
CA THR A 87 0.20 14.77 -3.96
C THR A 87 -0.58 15.25 -2.72
N ALA A 88 0.07 15.36 -1.55
CA ALA A 88 -0.58 15.86 -0.35
C ALA A 88 -0.92 17.36 -0.47
N ALA A 89 -2.19 17.70 -0.21
CA ALA A 89 -2.68 19.09 -0.26
C ALA A 89 -2.06 19.97 0.83
N VAL A 90 -1.58 19.36 1.93
CA VAL A 90 -0.91 20.03 3.04
C VAL A 90 0.36 19.28 3.40
N GLN A 91 1.48 20.00 3.39
CA GLN A 91 2.78 19.52 3.84
C GLN A 91 2.95 19.93 5.31
N LEU A 92 2.83 18.95 6.21
CA LEU A 92 2.84 19.17 7.65
C LEU A 92 4.25 19.48 8.18
N GLN A 93 4.32 20.48 9.03
CA GLN A 93 5.52 20.90 9.75
C GLN A 93 5.31 20.80 11.26
N ASP A 94 6.42 20.90 12.01
CA ASP A 94 6.37 20.89 13.46
C ASP A 94 5.48 21.99 14.02
N GLY A 95 4.58 21.65 14.93
CA GLY A 95 3.65 22.58 15.56
C GLY A 95 2.36 22.85 14.76
N ASP A 96 2.27 22.41 13.51
CA ASP A 96 1.05 22.55 12.73
C ASP A 96 -0.16 21.86 13.39
N THR A 97 -1.35 22.32 13.02
CA THR A 97 -2.61 21.77 13.55
C THR A 97 -3.60 21.49 12.44
N LEU A 98 -4.32 20.38 12.56
CA LEU A 98 -5.42 20.00 11.68
C LEU A 98 -6.73 20.01 12.48
N GLY A 99 -7.69 20.85 12.06
CA GLY A 99 -9.00 20.97 12.67
C GLY A 99 -10.01 19.98 12.06
N PHE A 100 -10.86 19.37 12.91
CA PHE A 100 -12.01 18.57 12.51
C PHE A 100 -13.15 18.81 13.54
N GLY A 101 -14.12 19.61 13.15
CA GLY A 101 -15.14 20.15 14.05
C GLY A 101 -14.55 21.05 15.15
N ALA A 102 -14.88 20.78 16.39
CA ALA A 102 -14.31 21.48 17.55
C ALA A 102 -12.92 20.93 17.96
N GLU A 103 -12.50 19.81 17.40
CA GLU A 103 -11.28 19.12 17.77
C GLU A 103 -10.08 19.54 16.92
N THR A 104 -8.87 19.32 17.47
CA THR A 104 -7.61 19.71 16.81
C THR A 104 -6.54 18.67 17.04
N LEU A 105 -5.91 18.21 15.97
CA LEU A 105 -4.74 17.34 15.98
C LEU A 105 -3.48 18.19 15.80
N ARG A 106 -2.50 18.09 16.72
CA ARG A 106 -1.23 18.81 16.65
C ARG A 106 -0.09 17.92 16.18
N VAL A 107 0.74 18.44 15.29
CA VAL A 107 1.91 17.76 14.71
C VAL A 107 3.14 17.96 15.61
N LEU A 108 3.88 16.87 15.86
CA LEU A 108 5.21 16.88 16.45
C LEU A 108 6.18 16.23 15.44
N HIS A 109 7.15 16.97 14.94
CA HIS A 109 8.21 16.40 14.10
C HIS A 109 9.13 15.52 14.96
N THR A 110 9.23 14.24 14.62
CA THR A 110 9.97 13.22 15.39
C THR A 110 10.81 12.36 14.44
N PRO A 111 11.84 12.95 13.80
CA PRO A 111 12.69 12.24 12.85
C PRO A 111 13.48 11.12 13.55
N GLY A 112 13.88 10.14 12.75
CA GLY A 112 14.76 9.06 13.20
C GLY A 112 14.37 7.68 12.69
N HIS A 113 13.07 7.29 12.68
CA HIS A 113 12.62 6.15 11.90
C HIS A 113 12.70 6.48 10.39
N THR A 114 12.17 7.61 10.00
CA THR A 114 12.49 8.31 8.75
C THR A 114 12.81 9.76 9.04
N ALA A 115 13.46 10.48 8.12
CA ALA A 115 13.73 11.91 8.27
C ALA A 115 12.43 12.76 8.36
N GLY A 116 11.35 12.26 7.74
CA GLY A 116 10.05 12.95 7.71
C GLY A 116 9.06 12.50 8.79
N SER A 117 9.41 11.55 9.66
CA SER A 117 8.47 11.02 10.65
C SER A 117 7.90 12.11 11.57
N VAL A 118 6.59 12.02 11.82
CA VAL A 118 5.87 12.85 12.78
C VAL A 118 5.04 11.99 13.72
N CYS A 119 4.77 12.53 14.89
CA CYS A 119 3.72 12.05 15.79
C CYS A 119 2.59 13.07 15.84
N PHE A 120 1.40 12.61 16.18
CA PHE A 120 0.25 13.48 16.37
C PHE A 120 -0.21 13.47 17.82
N VAL A 121 -0.54 14.65 18.35
CA VAL A 121 -1.12 14.80 19.69
C VAL A 121 -2.53 15.32 19.56
N TRP A 122 -3.47 14.59 20.15
CA TRP A 122 -4.86 14.97 20.29
C TRP A 122 -5.23 15.09 21.77
N ALA A 123 -5.69 16.27 22.18
CA ALA A 123 -6.25 16.53 23.50
C ALA A 123 -7.75 16.78 23.34
N PRO A 124 -8.61 15.78 23.54
CA PRO A 124 -10.06 15.92 23.34
C PRO A 124 -10.65 17.04 24.19
N ARG A 125 -11.38 17.98 23.58
CA ARG A 125 -11.95 19.14 24.28
C ARG A 125 -13.21 18.81 25.07
N ALA A 126 -13.95 17.80 24.64
CA ALA A 126 -15.25 17.48 25.21
C ALA A 126 -15.20 16.90 26.63
N ARG A 127 -14.03 16.36 27.06
CA ARG A 127 -13.84 15.77 28.39
C ARG A 127 -12.40 15.98 28.87
N PRO A 128 -12.15 16.11 30.18
CA PRO A 128 -10.80 16.18 30.74
C PRO A 128 -10.16 14.78 30.75
N GLU A 129 -9.83 14.27 29.56
CA GLU A 129 -9.14 13.00 29.39
C GLU A 129 -7.64 13.24 29.15
N PRO A 130 -6.78 12.25 29.43
CA PRO A 130 -5.38 12.34 29.06
C PRO A 130 -5.21 12.61 27.57
N ALA A 131 -4.17 13.35 27.20
CA ALA A 131 -3.80 13.53 25.80
C ALA A 131 -3.52 12.17 25.13
N GLN A 132 -3.80 12.10 23.85
CA GLN A 132 -3.61 10.91 23.01
C GLN A 132 -2.44 11.18 22.06
N LEU A 133 -1.44 10.34 22.06
CA LEU A 133 -0.27 10.40 21.17
C LEU A 133 -0.36 9.28 20.13
N PHE A 134 -0.50 9.61 18.86
CA PHE A 134 -0.35 8.70 17.73
C PHE A 134 1.10 8.76 17.29
N SER A 135 1.86 7.76 17.67
CA SER A 135 3.33 7.81 17.64
C SER A 135 3.95 7.32 16.34
N GLY A 136 3.14 6.84 15.39
CA GLY A 136 3.69 6.21 14.18
C GLY A 136 4.70 5.13 14.57
N ASP A 137 5.80 5.08 13.84
CA ASP A 137 6.94 4.20 14.13
C ASP A 137 8.03 4.87 14.99
N THR A 138 7.78 6.09 15.47
CA THR A 138 8.74 6.72 16.40
C THR A 138 8.80 5.97 17.73
N LEU A 139 7.65 5.67 18.35
CA LEU A 139 7.56 4.94 19.60
C LEU A 139 6.51 3.83 19.50
N LEU A 140 6.92 2.59 19.72
CA LEU A 140 6.05 1.42 19.78
C LEU A 140 5.91 0.93 21.24
N ILE A 141 4.93 0.06 21.49
CA ILE A 141 4.75 -0.53 22.81
C ILE A 141 5.94 -1.45 23.13
N GLN A 142 6.71 -1.08 24.13
CA GLN A 142 7.97 -1.75 24.53
C GLN A 142 8.99 -1.84 23.39
N GLY A 143 9.02 -0.83 22.52
CA GLY A 143 9.92 -0.77 21.39
C GLY A 143 9.91 0.60 20.72
N CYS A 144 10.53 0.66 19.57
CA CYS A 144 10.49 1.78 18.64
C CYS A 144 10.65 1.25 17.21
N GLY A 145 10.37 2.06 16.20
CA GLY A 145 10.67 1.74 14.82
C GLY A 145 12.16 1.49 14.59
N ARG A 146 12.47 0.87 13.47
CA ARG A 146 13.86 0.71 13.01
C ARG A 146 14.38 2.03 12.42
N ALA A 147 15.70 2.17 12.28
CA ALA A 147 16.35 3.40 11.81
C ALA A 147 17.47 3.12 10.80
N ASP A 148 17.44 1.96 10.14
CA ASP A 148 18.51 1.47 9.26
C ASP A 148 18.21 1.59 7.75
N PHE A 149 17.11 2.27 7.37
CA PHE A 149 16.78 2.62 5.98
C PHE A 149 15.86 3.86 5.89
N GLN A 150 15.47 4.30 4.69
CA GLN A 150 14.61 5.47 4.42
C GLN A 150 15.09 6.75 5.10
N SER A 151 16.39 7.06 5.02
CA SER A 151 16.98 8.20 5.74
C SER A 151 16.80 8.13 7.28
N GLY A 152 16.69 6.91 7.84
CA GLY A 152 16.63 6.70 9.28
C GLY A 152 17.95 7.04 9.98
N ASP A 153 17.84 7.44 11.25
CA ASP A 153 18.97 7.77 12.13
C ASP A 153 18.61 7.42 13.57
N ALA A 154 19.33 6.44 14.14
CA ALA A 154 19.06 5.96 15.48
C ALA A 154 19.30 7.04 16.56
N GLY A 155 20.26 7.93 16.34
CA GLY A 155 20.52 9.04 17.26
C GLY A 155 19.39 10.05 17.28
N GLN A 156 18.89 10.44 16.09
CA GLN A 156 17.71 11.31 15.98
C GLN A 156 16.47 10.65 16.57
N LEU A 157 16.29 9.34 16.36
CA LEU A 157 15.16 8.59 16.94
C LEU A 157 15.19 8.65 18.47
N TYR A 158 16.36 8.42 19.07
CA TYR A 158 16.54 8.55 20.51
C TYR A 158 16.21 9.97 20.99
N ASP A 159 16.74 10.98 20.32
CA ASP A 159 16.49 12.39 20.67
C ASP A 159 15.01 12.75 20.53
N SER A 160 14.35 12.31 19.45
CA SER A 160 12.91 12.51 19.24
C SER A 160 12.09 11.89 20.37
N ILE A 161 12.39 10.66 20.78
CA ILE A 161 11.66 9.99 21.85
C ILE A 161 11.94 10.65 23.20
N THR A 162 13.20 10.83 23.56
CA THR A 162 13.57 11.27 24.92
C THR A 162 13.35 12.75 25.16
N GLN A 163 13.63 13.60 24.16
CA GLN A 163 13.57 15.05 24.32
C GLN A 163 12.23 15.65 23.88
N ARG A 164 11.39 14.90 23.14
CA ARG A 164 10.08 15.38 22.71
C ARG A 164 8.92 14.56 23.26
N LEU A 165 8.91 13.23 23.03
CA LEU A 165 7.77 12.41 23.46
C LEU A 165 7.77 12.22 24.98
N PHE A 166 8.92 11.92 25.58
CA PHE A 166 9.04 11.72 27.03
C PHE A 166 8.91 13.00 27.85
N THR A 167 8.79 14.17 27.23
CA THR A 167 8.42 15.43 27.92
C THR A 167 6.90 15.58 28.07
N LEU A 168 6.10 14.77 27.36
CA LEU A 168 4.66 14.75 27.55
C LEU A 168 4.30 14.17 28.93
N PRO A 169 3.11 14.51 29.48
CA PRO A 169 2.64 13.96 30.75
C PRO A 169 2.63 12.42 30.74
N ASP A 170 3.02 11.78 31.83
CA ASP A 170 3.10 10.32 31.94
C ASP A 170 1.76 9.60 31.66
N ALA A 171 0.63 10.27 31.93
CA ALA A 171 -0.69 9.76 31.64
C ALA A 171 -1.08 9.83 30.15
N THR A 172 -0.28 10.47 29.28
CA THR A 172 -0.54 10.53 27.84
C THR A 172 -0.61 9.12 27.27
N VAL A 173 -1.72 8.78 26.63
CA VAL A 173 -1.90 7.45 26.01
C VAL A 173 -1.13 7.38 24.71
N VAL A 174 -0.40 6.28 24.50
CA VAL A 174 0.40 6.03 23.29
C VAL A 174 -0.33 5.03 22.41
N TRP A 175 -0.59 5.44 21.17
CA TRP A 175 -1.19 4.66 20.08
C TRP A 175 -0.15 4.47 18.97
N PRO A 176 0.49 3.29 18.87
CA PRO A 176 1.57 3.04 17.91
C PRO A 176 1.02 2.72 16.52
N ALA A 177 1.86 2.85 15.46
CA ALA A 177 1.48 2.37 14.13
C ALA A 177 1.48 0.84 14.05
N HIS A 178 2.32 0.15 14.83
CA HIS A 178 2.45 -1.30 14.77
C HIS A 178 2.41 -1.96 16.15
N ASP A 179 1.86 -3.17 16.22
CA ASP A 179 2.15 -4.13 17.29
C ASP A 179 2.08 -5.58 16.76
N TYR A 180 3.02 -6.40 17.23
CA TYR A 180 3.19 -7.79 16.81
C TYR A 180 2.79 -8.80 17.91
N HIS A 181 2.22 -8.29 19.02
CA HIS A 181 1.90 -9.08 20.24
C HIS A 181 0.45 -8.90 20.69
N GLY A 182 -0.40 -8.24 19.90
CA GLY A 182 -1.81 -8.02 20.20
C GLY A 182 -2.08 -6.96 21.26
N ARG A 183 -1.11 -6.07 21.51
CA ARG A 183 -1.26 -4.93 22.43
C ARG A 183 -1.78 -3.73 21.66
N THR A 184 -2.71 -2.99 22.24
CA THR A 184 -3.44 -1.93 21.53
C THR A 184 -2.96 -0.53 21.89
N GLN A 185 -2.45 -0.33 23.10
CA GLN A 185 -2.02 0.98 23.59
C GLN A 185 -1.01 0.86 24.74
N SER A 186 -0.31 1.96 25.03
CA SER A 186 0.56 2.12 26.18
C SER A 186 0.36 3.52 26.79
N SER A 187 1.32 3.98 27.61
CA SER A 187 1.40 5.35 28.07
C SER A 187 2.84 5.84 28.07
N ILE A 188 3.03 7.16 28.03
CA ILE A 188 4.36 7.77 28.12
C ILE A 188 5.09 7.31 29.38
N GLY A 189 4.41 7.27 30.54
CA GLY A 189 5.01 6.80 31.79
C GLY A 189 5.43 5.34 31.73
N ALA A 190 4.62 4.46 31.14
CA ALA A 190 4.94 3.05 30.98
C ALA A 190 6.17 2.84 30.07
N GLU A 191 6.25 3.56 28.96
CA GLU A 191 7.37 3.46 28.04
C GLU A 191 8.67 4.06 28.60
N LYS A 192 8.60 5.17 29.36
CA LYS A 192 9.75 5.71 30.10
C LYS A 192 10.32 4.70 31.09
N ALA A 193 9.46 4.03 31.84
CA ALA A 193 9.86 3.14 32.92
C ALA A 193 10.31 1.77 32.43
N GLY A 194 9.69 1.23 31.37
CA GLY A 194 9.80 -0.19 31.02
C GLY A 194 10.16 -0.52 29.58
N ASN A 195 10.34 0.47 28.70
CA ASN A 195 10.69 0.17 27.30
C ASN A 195 12.12 -0.41 27.22
N PRO A 196 12.29 -1.68 26.77
CA PRO A 196 13.58 -2.36 26.81
C PRO A 196 14.64 -1.74 25.89
N ARG A 197 14.24 -0.95 24.90
CA ARG A 197 15.16 -0.24 24.02
C ARG A 197 15.61 1.11 24.58
N LEU A 198 14.86 1.72 25.50
CA LEU A 198 15.01 3.11 25.93
C LEU A 198 15.29 3.26 27.43
N ALA A 199 14.59 2.51 28.29
CA ALA A 199 14.65 2.68 29.73
C ALA A 199 16.06 2.49 30.26
N GLY A 200 16.59 3.53 30.91
CA GLY A 200 17.93 3.53 31.50
C GLY A 200 19.11 3.51 30.54
N LYS A 201 18.90 3.68 29.25
CA LYS A 201 19.97 3.69 28.23
C LYS A 201 20.41 5.10 27.87
N THR A 202 21.72 5.25 27.65
CA THR A 202 22.25 6.47 27.03
C THR A 202 21.99 6.45 25.51
N ARG A 203 22.20 7.60 24.87
CA ARG A 203 22.05 7.73 23.41
C ARG A 203 22.98 6.76 22.66
N GLU A 204 24.22 6.63 23.10
CA GLU A 204 25.25 5.76 22.52
C GLU A 204 24.87 4.28 22.67
N GLN A 205 24.35 3.90 23.84
CA GLN A 205 23.85 2.53 24.09
C GLN A 205 22.66 2.19 23.22
N PHE A 206 21.76 3.16 23.02
CA PHE A 206 20.62 2.98 22.12
C PHE A 206 21.08 2.80 20.67
N ILE A 207 21.99 3.66 20.17
CA ILE A 207 22.54 3.54 18.81
C ILE A 207 23.20 2.18 18.60
N ALA A 208 24.02 1.72 19.54
CA ALA A 208 24.66 0.41 19.47
C ALA A 208 23.62 -0.73 19.42
N LEU A 209 22.60 -0.68 20.29
CA LEU A 209 21.51 -1.66 20.31
C LEU A 209 20.76 -1.69 18.98
N MET A 210 20.45 -0.52 18.42
CA MET A 210 19.72 -0.44 17.13
C MET A 210 20.54 -1.01 15.96
N ALA A 211 21.86 -0.85 15.97
CA ALA A 211 22.76 -1.42 14.96
C ALA A 211 22.82 -2.95 14.99
N GLU A 212 22.56 -3.56 16.15
CA GLU A 212 22.59 -5.02 16.35
C GLU A 212 21.27 -5.73 16.00
N LEU A 213 20.19 -4.99 15.67
CA LEU A 213 18.88 -5.60 15.48
C LEU A 213 18.78 -6.54 14.26
N HIS A 214 19.61 -6.38 13.23
CA HIS A 214 19.68 -7.21 12.02
C HIS A 214 18.30 -7.64 11.48
N LEU A 215 17.34 -6.73 11.44
CA LEU A 215 15.97 -7.00 11.01
C LEU A 215 15.91 -7.27 9.49
N PRO A 216 15.10 -8.22 9.03
CA PRO A 216 14.92 -8.43 7.60
C PRO A 216 14.38 -7.17 6.92
N ARG A 217 14.72 -6.97 5.65
CA ARG A 217 14.20 -5.85 4.86
C ARG A 217 12.68 -5.96 4.74
N PRO A 218 11.91 -4.85 4.90
CA PRO A 218 10.48 -4.88 4.68
C PRO A 218 10.14 -5.39 3.29
N ARG A 219 9.22 -6.35 3.20
CA ARG A 219 8.93 -7.07 1.94
C ARG A 219 8.39 -6.16 0.84
N ARG A 220 7.68 -5.09 1.19
CA ARG A 220 7.00 -4.21 0.24
C ARG A 220 7.69 -2.87 0.04
N ILE A 221 8.87 -2.63 0.61
CA ILE A 221 9.53 -1.31 0.59
C ILE A 221 9.71 -0.76 -0.83
N ASP A 222 10.07 -1.61 -1.80
CA ASP A 222 10.32 -1.18 -3.19
C ASP A 222 9.01 -0.81 -3.94
N GLU A 223 7.87 -1.27 -3.45
CA GLU A 223 6.54 -0.94 -3.98
C GLU A 223 5.87 0.16 -3.15
N ALA A 224 5.88 0.02 -1.83
CA ALA A 224 5.12 0.88 -0.93
C ALA A 224 5.70 2.30 -0.83
N VAL A 225 7.02 2.44 -0.67
CA VAL A 225 7.63 3.78 -0.49
C VAL A 225 7.39 4.68 -1.70
N PRO A 226 7.64 4.26 -2.97
CA PRO A 226 7.30 5.09 -4.13
C PRO A 226 5.81 5.39 -4.25
N ALA A 227 4.93 4.43 -3.98
CA ALA A 227 3.49 4.65 -4.02
C ALA A 227 3.05 5.66 -2.94
N ASN A 228 3.57 5.53 -1.71
CA ASN A 228 3.20 6.38 -0.60
C ASN A 228 3.72 7.81 -0.72
N GLN A 229 4.84 8.04 -1.42
CA GLN A 229 5.25 9.39 -1.84
C GLN A 229 4.26 10.07 -2.80
N HIS A 230 3.29 9.31 -3.30
CA HIS A 230 2.17 9.77 -4.13
C HIS A 230 0.81 9.41 -3.49
N SER A 231 0.74 9.39 -2.16
CA SER A 231 -0.49 9.13 -1.37
C SER A 231 -1.15 7.78 -1.66
N GLY A 232 -0.35 6.74 -1.97
CA GLY A 232 -0.82 5.41 -2.32
C GLY A 232 -1.15 5.23 -3.80
N LEU A 233 -1.03 6.28 -4.61
CA LEU A 233 -1.13 6.13 -6.06
C LEU A 233 0.13 5.43 -6.56
N ARG A 234 -0.06 4.29 -7.19
CA ARG A 234 1.06 3.58 -7.82
C ARG A 234 1.55 4.40 -8.99
N GLN A 235 2.84 4.72 -9.00
CA GLN A 235 3.46 5.40 -10.13
C GLN A 235 4.02 4.39 -11.13
N ASP A 236 3.93 4.77 -12.38
CA ASP A 236 4.74 4.17 -13.43
C ASP A 236 6.21 4.44 -13.17
N ALA A 237 7.11 3.60 -13.67
CA ALA A 237 8.56 3.76 -13.57
C ALA A 237 9.10 5.13 -14.08
N GLY A 238 8.22 6.03 -14.53
CA GLY A 238 8.51 7.39 -15.01
C GLY A 238 7.94 8.53 -14.17
N GLY A 239 7.29 8.26 -13.02
CA GLY A 239 6.83 9.32 -12.09
C GLY A 239 5.51 10.03 -12.48
N ALA A 240 4.79 9.58 -13.51
CA ALA A 240 3.47 10.10 -13.88
C ALA A 240 2.33 9.22 -13.31
N PRO A 241 1.15 9.77 -12.95
CA PRO A 241 -0.03 8.98 -12.68
C PRO A 241 -0.34 8.03 -13.84
N LEU A 242 -0.93 6.85 -13.55
CA LEU A 242 -1.39 5.95 -14.61
C LEU A 242 -2.26 6.74 -15.59
N ALA A 243 -1.97 6.63 -16.88
CA ALA A 243 -2.80 7.25 -17.91
C ALA A 243 -4.25 6.73 -17.79
N ASP A 244 -5.24 7.55 -18.16
CA ASP A 244 -6.67 7.24 -18.09
C ASP A 244 -7.06 5.92 -18.78
N ASP A 245 -6.18 5.36 -19.61
CA ASP A 245 -6.35 4.05 -20.28
C ASP A 245 -5.91 2.83 -19.45
N GLY A 246 -5.36 3.02 -18.23
CA GLY A 246 -4.98 1.96 -17.31
C GLY A 246 -3.74 1.15 -17.72
N VAL A 247 -2.89 1.67 -18.61
CA VAL A 247 -1.62 1.04 -19.01
C VAL A 247 -0.49 1.45 -18.08
N ARG A 248 0.28 0.48 -17.57
CA ARG A 248 1.54 0.71 -16.86
C ARG A 248 2.70 0.45 -17.81
N PRO A 249 3.60 1.41 -18.05
CA PRO A 249 4.80 1.19 -18.85
C PRO A 249 5.67 0.04 -18.31
N ALA A 250 6.32 -0.69 -19.21
CA ALA A 250 7.21 -1.79 -18.85
C ALA A 250 8.45 -1.82 -19.75
N GLN A 251 9.50 -2.48 -19.30
CA GLN A 251 10.73 -2.61 -20.11
C GLN A 251 10.64 -3.79 -21.08
N GLY A 252 10.82 -3.50 -22.37
CA GLY A 252 10.88 -4.50 -23.44
C GLY A 252 9.53 -4.98 -23.97
N TYR A 253 8.43 -4.37 -23.56
CA TYR A 253 7.06 -4.53 -24.12
C TYR A 253 6.22 -3.29 -23.82
N ALA A 254 5.01 -3.19 -24.39
CA ALA A 254 4.24 -1.95 -24.39
C ALA A 254 3.69 -1.54 -23.00
N GLY A 255 3.56 -2.48 -22.06
CA GLY A 255 3.14 -2.19 -20.70
C GLY A 255 2.29 -3.29 -20.06
N ASP A 256 1.95 -3.06 -18.79
CA ASP A 256 1.05 -3.91 -18.02
C ASP A 256 -0.36 -3.30 -17.99
N VAL A 257 -1.38 -4.16 -18.09
CA VAL A 257 -2.79 -3.76 -17.98
C VAL A 257 -3.52 -4.62 -16.96
N THR A 258 -4.57 -4.07 -16.36
CA THR A 258 -5.45 -4.84 -15.47
C THR A 258 -6.33 -5.81 -16.29
N PRO A 259 -6.84 -6.88 -15.67
CA PRO A 259 -7.84 -7.73 -16.33
C PRO A 259 -9.07 -6.95 -16.83
N GLN A 260 -9.53 -5.94 -16.09
CA GLN A 260 -10.66 -5.09 -16.46
C GLN A 260 -10.36 -4.25 -17.71
N THR A 261 -9.18 -3.63 -17.78
CA THR A 261 -8.72 -2.87 -18.95
C THR A 261 -8.63 -3.77 -20.19
N ALA A 262 -8.02 -4.95 -20.04
CA ALA A 262 -7.91 -5.91 -21.14
C ALA A 262 -9.28 -6.40 -21.64
N GLN A 263 -10.23 -6.64 -20.73
CA GLN A 263 -11.61 -6.99 -21.05
C GLN A 263 -12.31 -5.87 -21.83
N ALA A 264 -12.19 -4.63 -21.36
CA ALA A 264 -12.78 -3.47 -22.03
C ALA A 264 -12.19 -3.26 -23.44
N TRP A 265 -10.86 -3.42 -23.60
CA TRP A 265 -10.23 -3.35 -24.92
C TRP A 265 -10.68 -4.45 -25.87
N MET A 266 -10.79 -5.68 -25.37
CA MET A 266 -11.29 -6.81 -26.17
C MET A 266 -12.74 -6.56 -26.64
N GLN A 267 -13.61 -6.10 -25.73
CA GLN A 267 -15.02 -5.81 -26.06
C GLN A 267 -15.16 -4.66 -27.06
N ALA A 268 -14.30 -3.64 -26.95
CA ALA A 268 -14.27 -2.50 -27.86
C ALA A 268 -13.51 -2.79 -29.18
N GLY A 269 -12.97 -4.00 -29.39
CA GLY A 269 -12.16 -4.34 -30.55
C GLY A 269 -10.82 -3.59 -30.63
N ARG A 270 -10.36 -3.00 -29.53
CA ARG A 270 -9.11 -2.23 -29.46
C ARG A 270 -7.85 -3.11 -29.33
N ALA A 271 -7.98 -4.30 -28.75
CA ALA A 271 -6.91 -5.27 -28.61
C ALA A 271 -7.41 -6.69 -28.77
N VAL A 272 -6.52 -7.59 -29.15
CA VAL A 272 -6.74 -9.03 -29.16
C VAL A 272 -6.24 -9.63 -27.86
N LEU A 273 -7.09 -10.32 -27.10
CA LEU A 273 -6.67 -11.07 -25.93
C LEU A 273 -6.05 -12.39 -26.37
N VAL A 274 -4.81 -12.64 -25.96
CA VAL A 274 -4.05 -13.84 -26.31
C VAL A 274 -3.78 -14.66 -25.06
N ASP A 275 -4.38 -15.83 -24.95
CA ASP A 275 -4.14 -16.76 -23.86
C ASP A 275 -2.88 -17.61 -24.16
N VAL A 276 -1.78 -17.31 -23.47
CA VAL A 276 -0.49 -17.97 -23.65
C VAL A 276 -0.30 -19.18 -22.72
N ARG A 277 -1.37 -19.64 -22.07
CA ARG A 277 -1.38 -20.87 -21.28
C ARG A 277 -1.38 -22.08 -22.21
N THR A 278 -1.04 -23.24 -21.66
CA THR A 278 -1.11 -24.52 -22.37
C THR A 278 -2.57 -24.90 -22.67
N ASP A 279 -2.78 -25.77 -23.67
CA ASP A 279 -4.11 -26.31 -23.98
C ASP A 279 -4.72 -27.03 -22.78
N ALA A 280 -3.90 -27.79 -22.05
CA ALA A 280 -4.32 -28.48 -20.84
C ALA A 280 -4.82 -27.51 -19.74
N GLU A 281 -4.16 -26.37 -19.53
CA GLU A 281 -4.64 -25.37 -18.57
C GLU A 281 -5.98 -24.77 -19.00
N ARG A 282 -6.17 -24.50 -20.29
CA ARG A 282 -7.45 -23.98 -20.81
C ARG A 282 -8.57 -25.00 -20.71
N GLU A 283 -8.28 -26.26 -20.97
CA GLU A 283 -9.24 -27.35 -20.87
C GLU A 283 -9.70 -27.60 -19.43
N TRP A 284 -8.76 -27.66 -18.49
CA TRP A 284 -9.05 -28.13 -17.13
C TRP A 284 -9.35 -27.00 -16.13
N VAL A 285 -8.79 -25.81 -16.37
CA VAL A 285 -8.98 -24.67 -15.43
C VAL A 285 -10.00 -23.66 -15.98
N GLY A 286 -10.22 -23.67 -17.29
CA GLY A 286 -11.13 -22.75 -17.97
C GLY A 286 -10.41 -21.69 -18.80
N PHE A 287 -11.17 -20.90 -19.56
CA PHE A 287 -10.67 -19.94 -20.55
C PHE A 287 -11.55 -18.69 -20.65
N VAL A 288 -11.01 -17.63 -21.25
CA VAL A 288 -11.75 -16.40 -21.57
C VAL A 288 -12.39 -16.55 -22.95
N PRO A 289 -13.73 -16.46 -23.08
CA PRO A 289 -14.40 -16.52 -24.39
C PRO A 289 -13.90 -15.41 -25.32
N GLY A 290 -13.55 -15.77 -26.56
CA GLY A 290 -13.05 -14.84 -27.58
C GLY A 290 -11.52 -14.61 -27.51
N ALA A 291 -10.82 -15.13 -26.51
CA ALA A 291 -9.36 -15.10 -26.48
C ALA A 291 -8.75 -16.01 -27.56
N GLN A 292 -7.67 -15.52 -28.20
CA GLN A 292 -6.88 -16.34 -29.13
C GLN A 292 -5.94 -17.25 -28.32
N ALA A 293 -5.96 -18.53 -28.64
CA ALA A 293 -5.12 -19.53 -27.99
C ALA A 293 -3.75 -19.61 -28.68
N VAL A 294 -2.68 -19.11 -28.01
CA VAL A 294 -1.29 -19.15 -28.51
C VAL A 294 -0.37 -19.54 -27.36
N ALA A 295 -0.21 -20.82 -27.13
CA ALA A 295 0.57 -21.30 -25.99
C ALA A 295 2.05 -20.86 -26.08
N TRP A 296 2.57 -20.23 -25.01
CA TRP A 296 4.01 -19.90 -24.85
C TRP A 296 4.85 -21.16 -24.64
N LYS A 297 4.28 -22.12 -23.91
CA LYS A 297 4.88 -23.44 -23.65
C LYS A 297 3.86 -24.51 -23.87
N GLN A 298 4.31 -25.70 -24.23
CA GLN A 298 3.43 -26.84 -24.57
C GLN A 298 3.41 -27.89 -23.45
N TRP A 299 2.27 -28.50 -23.22
CA TRP A 299 2.11 -29.66 -22.35
C TRP A 299 2.17 -30.95 -23.20
N PRO A 300 2.75 -32.05 -22.65
CA PRO A 300 3.49 -32.17 -21.39
C PRO A 300 4.92 -31.65 -21.47
N GLY A 301 5.53 -31.40 -20.30
CA GLY A 301 6.95 -31.05 -20.18
C GLY A 301 7.27 -29.56 -20.24
N MET A 302 6.29 -28.70 -20.58
CA MET A 302 6.46 -27.24 -20.60
C MET A 302 7.61 -26.75 -21.50
N ALA A 303 7.85 -27.44 -22.60
CA ALA A 303 8.81 -27.02 -23.64
C ALA A 303 8.33 -25.72 -24.33
N PRO A 304 9.24 -24.83 -24.77
CA PRO A 304 8.86 -23.69 -25.60
C PRO A 304 8.06 -24.13 -26.82
N ASN A 305 7.04 -23.36 -27.18
CA ASN A 305 6.27 -23.60 -28.40
C ASN A 305 7.08 -23.15 -29.63
N PRO A 306 7.52 -24.03 -30.51
CA PRO A 306 8.31 -23.66 -31.70
C PRO A 306 7.52 -22.80 -32.69
N ASP A 307 6.19 -22.88 -32.69
CA ASP A 307 5.31 -22.15 -33.60
C ASP A 307 4.80 -20.82 -33.01
N PHE A 308 5.25 -20.43 -31.81
CA PHE A 308 4.75 -19.24 -31.11
C PHE A 308 4.82 -17.98 -31.97
N ASP A 309 5.98 -17.75 -32.62
CA ASP A 309 6.21 -16.53 -33.42
C ASP A 309 5.25 -16.43 -34.60
N ALA A 310 4.97 -17.54 -35.26
CA ALA A 310 4.01 -17.59 -36.37
C ALA A 310 2.57 -17.38 -35.89
N GLN A 311 2.20 -18.05 -34.78
CA GLN A 311 0.86 -17.98 -34.21
C GLN A 311 0.54 -16.60 -33.64
N VAL A 312 1.50 -15.95 -32.95
CA VAL A 312 1.29 -14.61 -32.39
C VAL A 312 1.17 -13.55 -33.48
N ARG A 313 1.93 -13.69 -34.59
CA ARG A 313 1.77 -12.82 -35.77
C ARG A 313 0.38 -13.01 -36.43
N ALA A 314 -0.10 -14.24 -36.51
CA ALA A 314 -1.43 -14.54 -36.99
C ALA A 314 -2.53 -13.94 -36.10
N ALA A 315 -2.36 -13.93 -34.78
CA ALA A 315 -3.28 -13.27 -33.86
C ALA A 315 -3.33 -11.73 -34.06
N ALA A 316 -2.25 -11.11 -34.53
CA ALA A 316 -2.13 -9.68 -34.78
C ALA A 316 -2.49 -9.24 -36.22
N GLN A 317 -3.16 -10.07 -37.00
CA GLN A 317 -3.40 -9.85 -38.46
C GLN A 317 -4.03 -8.51 -38.85
N HIS A 318 -4.75 -7.86 -37.93
CA HIS A 318 -5.39 -6.56 -38.19
C HIS A 318 -4.65 -5.37 -37.58
N GLY A 319 -3.37 -5.56 -37.17
CA GLY A 319 -2.56 -4.49 -36.56
C GLY A 319 -3.00 -4.08 -35.17
N GLN A 320 -3.91 -4.83 -34.53
CA GLN A 320 -4.36 -4.54 -33.18
C GLN A 320 -3.29 -4.93 -32.14
N PRO A 321 -3.15 -4.16 -31.06
CA PRO A 321 -2.34 -4.54 -29.91
C PRO A 321 -2.79 -5.89 -29.33
N LEU A 322 -1.84 -6.61 -28.71
CA LEU A 322 -2.07 -7.91 -28.08
C LEU A 322 -2.07 -7.76 -26.56
N ALA A 323 -3.07 -8.27 -25.86
CA ALA A 323 -3.10 -8.37 -24.41
C ALA A 323 -2.85 -9.82 -24.01
N MET A 324 -1.65 -10.10 -23.45
CA MET A 324 -1.17 -11.45 -23.15
C MET A 324 -1.67 -11.92 -21.77
N LEU A 325 -2.35 -13.06 -21.73
CA LEU A 325 -2.88 -13.69 -20.53
C LEU A 325 -2.16 -15.01 -20.25
N CYS A 326 -1.59 -15.18 -19.05
CA CYS A 326 -1.15 -16.49 -18.60
C CYS A 326 -1.78 -16.84 -17.24
N ARG A 327 -1.22 -17.75 -16.46
CA ARG A 327 -1.78 -18.16 -15.17
C ARG A 327 -1.73 -17.03 -14.12
N SER A 328 -0.55 -16.33 -13.99
CA SER A 328 -0.28 -15.35 -12.93
C SER A 328 0.54 -14.13 -13.38
N GLY A 329 0.69 -13.88 -14.69
CA GLY A 329 1.44 -12.74 -15.22
C GLY A 329 2.88 -13.04 -15.66
N VAL A 330 3.55 -14.10 -15.18
CA VAL A 330 4.98 -14.35 -15.45
C VAL A 330 5.26 -14.76 -16.90
N ARG A 331 4.53 -15.74 -17.44
CA ARG A 331 4.72 -16.23 -18.82
C ARG A 331 4.25 -15.20 -19.86
N SER A 332 3.21 -14.44 -19.54
CA SER A 332 2.70 -13.38 -20.40
C SER A 332 3.65 -12.22 -20.56
N ILE A 333 4.47 -11.89 -19.55
CA ILE A 333 5.59 -10.94 -19.68
C ILE A 333 6.60 -11.44 -20.72
N ALA A 334 7.03 -12.70 -20.65
CA ALA A 334 7.97 -13.27 -21.60
C ALA A 334 7.39 -13.30 -23.03
N ALA A 335 6.11 -13.67 -23.16
CA ALA A 335 5.39 -13.68 -24.43
C ALA A 335 5.23 -12.26 -25.02
N ALA A 336 4.91 -11.26 -24.17
CA ALA A 336 4.79 -9.86 -24.60
C ALA A 336 6.13 -9.29 -25.08
N ARG A 337 7.24 -9.58 -24.37
CA ARG A 337 8.59 -9.21 -24.81
C ARG A 337 8.92 -9.82 -26.17
N ARG A 338 8.65 -11.11 -26.33
CA ARG A 338 8.90 -11.78 -27.62
C ARG A 338 8.05 -11.19 -28.74
N ALA A 339 6.79 -10.91 -28.51
CA ALA A 339 5.92 -10.25 -29.48
C ALA A 339 6.47 -8.85 -29.86
N THR A 340 6.99 -8.08 -28.91
CA THR A 340 7.61 -6.78 -29.15
C THR A 340 8.88 -6.90 -29.99
N GLU A 341 9.74 -7.89 -29.74
CA GLU A 341 10.89 -8.20 -30.59
C GLU A 341 10.50 -8.52 -32.03
N LEU A 342 9.30 -9.07 -32.22
CA LEU A 342 8.74 -9.35 -33.55
C LEU A 342 8.07 -8.13 -34.21
N GLY A 343 8.15 -6.95 -33.58
CA GLY A 343 7.59 -5.69 -34.07
C GLY A 343 6.10 -5.49 -33.78
N LEU A 344 5.51 -6.26 -32.85
CA LEU A 344 4.11 -6.17 -32.44
C LEU A 344 3.99 -5.33 -31.16
N VAL A 345 2.85 -4.63 -31.01
CA VAL A 345 2.52 -3.96 -29.75
C VAL A 345 1.87 -4.98 -28.82
N ALA A 346 2.49 -5.28 -27.70
CA ALA A 346 2.01 -6.31 -26.77
C ALA A 346 2.04 -5.83 -25.32
N TYR A 347 0.98 -6.13 -24.58
CA TYR A 347 0.77 -5.83 -23.17
C TYR A 347 0.70 -7.13 -22.35
N ASN A 348 1.10 -7.07 -21.08
CA ASN A 348 0.88 -8.14 -20.12
C ASN A 348 -0.36 -7.86 -19.26
N ILE A 349 -1.19 -8.87 -19.03
CA ILE A 349 -2.32 -8.80 -18.09
C ILE A 349 -1.83 -9.19 -16.70
N VAL A 350 -1.79 -8.22 -15.76
CA VAL A 350 -1.32 -8.45 -14.39
C VAL A 350 -2.19 -9.47 -13.66
N GLY A 351 -1.56 -10.33 -12.85
CA GLY A 351 -2.26 -11.40 -12.16
C GLY A 351 -2.76 -12.54 -13.06
N GLY A 352 -2.76 -12.38 -14.38
CA GLY A 352 -3.17 -13.41 -15.33
C GLY A 352 -4.58 -13.93 -15.10
N PHE A 353 -4.83 -15.22 -15.38
CA PHE A 353 -6.16 -15.84 -15.28
C PHE A 353 -6.53 -16.23 -13.84
N GLU A 354 -5.60 -16.84 -13.11
CA GLU A 354 -5.85 -17.41 -11.78
C GLU A 354 -5.30 -16.56 -10.64
N GLY A 355 -4.40 -15.63 -10.92
CA GLY A 355 -3.77 -14.80 -9.90
C GLY A 355 -2.60 -15.46 -9.17
N ASP A 356 -2.14 -14.79 -8.14
CA ASP A 356 -1.13 -15.27 -7.23
C ASP A 356 -1.71 -16.26 -6.22
N PRO A 357 -0.89 -17.18 -5.67
CA PRO A 357 -1.35 -18.07 -4.61
C PRO A 357 -1.52 -17.28 -3.30
N ASP A 358 -2.56 -17.62 -2.55
CA ASP A 358 -2.74 -17.15 -1.18
C ASP A 358 -1.83 -17.92 -0.19
N ASP A 359 -1.97 -17.63 1.11
CA ASP A 359 -1.18 -18.27 2.17
C ASP A 359 -1.37 -19.79 2.26
N ASN A 360 -2.46 -20.32 1.69
CA ASN A 360 -2.73 -21.75 1.59
C ASN A 360 -2.28 -22.33 0.23
N ALA A 361 -1.51 -21.59 -0.56
CA ALA A 361 -1.09 -21.92 -1.91
C ALA A 361 -2.26 -22.10 -2.91
N GLN A 362 -3.45 -21.53 -2.62
CA GLN A 362 -4.63 -21.54 -3.48
C GLN A 362 -4.67 -20.28 -4.36
N ARG A 363 -5.16 -20.43 -5.60
CA ARG A 363 -5.28 -19.32 -6.56
C ARG A 363 -6.73 -18.90 -6.76
N GLY A 364 -6.92 -17.71 -7.36
CA GLY A 364 -8.23 -17.14 -7.62
C GLY A 364 -8.81 -16.31 -6.47
N HIS A 365 -8.06 -16.11 -5.40
CA HIS A 365 -8.52 -15.39 -4.22
C HIS A 365 -7.95 -13.97 -4.11
N LEU A 366 -6.71 -13.73 -4.56
CA LEU A 366 -6.03 -12.45 -4.38
C LEU A 366 -6.23 -11.49 -5.56
N ASN A 367 -5.94 -11.94 -6.77
CA ASN A 367 -5.98 -11.12 -7.99
C ASN A 367 -6.23 -11.99 -9.23
N GLY A 368 -6.13 -11.38 -10.43
CA GLY A 368 -6.30 -12.04 -11.71
C GLY A 368 -7.72 -12.00 -12.25
N TRP A 369 -7.91 -12.54 -13.47
CA TRP A 369 -9.15 -12.48 -14.26
C TRP A 369 -10.37 -13.03 -13.50
N ARG A 370 -10.20 -14.23 -12.91
CA ARG A 370 -11.27 -14.89 -12.16
C ARG A 370 -11.68 -14.09 -10.91
N ARG A 371 -10.71 -13.57 -10.17
CA ARG A 371 -10.96 -12.74 -8.97
C ARG A 371 -11.64 -11.42 -9.31
N ALA A 372 -11.35 -10.87 -10.48
CA ALA A 372 -11.99 -9.67 -10.99
C ALA A 372 -13.46 -9.87 -11.41
N GLY A 373 -14.00 -11.09 -11.31
CA GLY A 373 -15.38 -11.40 -11.67
C GLY A 373 -15.68 -11.30 -13.18
N LEU A 374 -14.64 -11.31 -14.02
CA LEU A 374 -14.78 -11.14 -15.47
C LEU A 374 -15.24 -12.45 -16.14
N PRO A 375 -15.87 -12.39 -17.34
CA PRO A 375 -16.40 -13.57 -18.02
C PRO A 375 -15.33 -14.62 -18.32
N TRP A 376 -15.58 -15.85 -17.95
CA TRP A 376 -14.79 -17.03 -18.30
C TRP A 376 -15.67 -18.27 -18.35
N ARG A 377 -15.19 -19.35 -18.95
CA ARG A 377 -15.87 -20.64 -19.07
C ARG A 377 -14.93 -21.76 -18.74
N GLN A 378 -15.49 -22.90 -18.34
CA GLN A 378 -14.84 -24.20 -18.21
C GLN A 378 -15.65 -25.21 -19.01
N ASN A 379 -14.98 -26.12 -19.71
CA ASN A 379 -15.65 -27.19 -20.50
C ASN A 379 -16.20 -28.27 -19.59
#